data_edc7017bb5aed7530919f58e4392e3d2
#
_entry.id   edc7017bb5aed7530919f58e4392e3d2
#
_cell.length_a   1.000
_cell.length_b   1.000
_cell.length_c   1.000
_cell.angle_alpha   90.00
_cell.angle_beta   90.00
_cell.angle_gamma   90.00
#
_symmetry.space_group_name_H-M   'P 1'
#
loop_
_entity.id
_entity.type
_entity.pdbx_description
1 polymer ?
#
loop_
_entity_poly.entity_id
_entity_poly.type
_entity_poly.pdbx_seq_one_letter_code
_entity_poly.pdbx_strand_id
1 'polypeptide(L)'
;MKFILKIPLGLLMMASACNNREPGKTNTDKSYFDLKGYFTAEASKLQQQNPLISKTVVLNGSQEEKKLQIADWSKELSIFIDADINKPAWKGEFIHTVTDSLESYTTKSEKIPVRKVDLHKSGNTIDEINIILHTNNSLYDSADTLVYKPGELYQISKSQKIRLMDQKNYLMRGLFPQK
;
A
#
# COMPACT_ATOMS: atom_id res chain seq x y z
N MET A 1 2.54 -72.84 50.41
CA MET A 1 1.49 -72.37 49.49
C MET A 1 1.84 -70.90 49.13
N LYS A 2 2.40 -70.68 47.97
CA LYS A 2 2.82 -69.34 47.47
C LYS A 2 1.81 -68.85 46.42
N PHE A 3 1.02 -67.84 46.78
CA PHE A 3 0.13 -67.15 45.82
C PHE A 3 0.91 -66.13 45.07
N ILE A 4 1.03 -66.33 43.78
CA ILE A 4 1.66 -65.36 42.85
C ILE A 4 0.54 -64.49 42.28
N LEU A 5 0.51 -63.19 42.69
CA LEU A 5 -0.40 -62.20 42.20
C LEU A 5 0.15 -61.66 40.86
N LYS A 6 -0.53 -61.98 39.76
CA LYS A 6 -0.22 -61.43 38.43
C LYS A 6 -0.90 -60.08 38.25
N ILE A 7 -0.16 -59.02 38.19
CA ILE A 7 -0.63 -57.67 37.84
C ILE A 7 -0.61 -57.53 36.32
N PRO A 8 -1.71 -57.22 35.63
CA PRO A 8 -1.66 -56.91 34.20
C PRO A 8 -1.17 -55.48 33.99
N LEU A 9 -0.09 -55.35 33.23
CA LEU A 9 0.50 -54.11 32.79
C LEU A 9 -0.42 -53.48 31.72
N GLY A 10 -1.23 -52.50 32.11
CA GLY A 10 -2.07 -51.70 31.20
C GLY A 10 -1.22 -50.76 30.36
N LEU A 11 -1.13 -51.01 29.06
CA LEU A 11 -0.45 -50.15 28.08
C LEU A 11 -1.32 -48.91 27.81
N LEU A 12 -0.97 -47.77 28.41
CA LEU A 12 -1.62 -46.49 28.20
C LEU A 12 -1.10 -45.88 26.86
N MET A 13 -1.86 -46.04 25.77
CA MET A 13 -1.61 -45.35 24.51
C MET A 13 -1.97 -43.85 24.68
N MET A 14 -0.95 -43.00 24.79
CA MET A 14 -1.12 -41.56 24.64
C MET A 14 -1.26 -41.25 23.13
N ALA A 15 -2.49 -40.98 22.69
CA ALA A 15 -2.77 -40.41 21.41
C ALA A 15 -2.30 -38.93 21.37
N SER A 16 -1.13 -38.65 20.82
CA SER A 16 -0.67 -37.29 20.48
C SER A 16 -1.54 -36.75 19.35
N ALA A 17 -2.57 -35.98 19.68
CA ALA A 17 -3.32 -35.22 18.73
C ALA A 17 -2.39 -34.05 18.23
N CYS A 18 -1.68 -34.25 17.11
CA CYS A 18 -1.06 -33.19 16.37
C CYS A 18 -2.18 -32.31 15.80
N ASN A 19 -2.44 -31.20 16.48
CA ASN A 19 -3.30 -30.16 15.96
C ASN A 19 -2.50 -29.39 14.90
N ASN A 20 -2.51 -29.88 13.65
CA ASN A 20 -2.06 -29.10 12.48
C ASN A 20 -3.01 -27.90 12.32
N ARG A 21 -2.70 -26.82 13.03
CA ARG A 21 -3.22 -25.51 12.64
C ARG A 21 -2.53 -25.15 11.32
N GLU A 22 -3.20 -25.40 10.22
CA GLU A 22 -2.88 -24.72 8.97
C GLU A 22 -2.83 -23.22 9.27
N PRO A 23 -1.79 -22.48 8.83
CA PRO A 23 -1.81 -21.03 8.92
C PRO A 23 -3.04 -20.59 8.12
N GLY A 24 -4.08 -20.13 8.82
CA GLY A 24 -5.32 -19.69 8.23
C GLY A 24 -4.97 -18.68 7.13
N LYS A 25 -5.33 -18.99 5.89
CA LYS A 25 -5.50 -17.99 4.84
C LYS A 25 -6.50 -17.00 5.41
N THR A 26 -6.00 -15.87 5.91
CA THR A 26 -6.83 -14.71 6.16
C THR A 26 -7.30 -14.23 4.79
N ASN A 27 -8.40 -14.83 4.30
CA ASN A 27 -9.22 -14.23 3.27
C ASN A 27 -9.82 -12.96 3.92
N THR A 28 -9.04 -11.90 4.01
CA THR A 28 -9.58 -10.58 4.23
C THR A 28 -10.33 -10.25 2.95
N ASP A 29 -11.65 -10.41 2.96
CA ASP A 29 -12.54 -9.91 1.92
C ASP A 29 -12.22 -8.43 1.75
N LYS A 30 -11.39 -8.10 0.74
CA LYS A 30 -11.06 -6.73 0.40
C LYS A 30 -12.29 -6.14 -0.24
N SER A 31 -12.85 -5.14 0.42
CA SER A 31 -14.07 -4.46 -0.06
C SER A 31 -13.75 -3.55 -1.25
N TYR A 32 -12.47 -3.17 -1.43
CA TYR A 32 -11.99 -2.21 -2.43
C TYR A 32 -10.71 -2.73 -3.11
N PHE A 33 -10.21 -1.99 -4.09
CA PHE A 33 -8.94 -2.32 -4.75
C PHE A 33 -7.79 -2.44 -3.74
N ASP A 34 -6.94 -3.47 -3.91
CA ASP A 34 -5.82 -3.76 -3.01
C ASP A 34 -4.60 -2.90 -3.34
N LEU A 35 -4.64 -1.62 -3.01
CA LEU A 35 -3.50 -0.72 -3.18
C LEU A 35 -2.25 -1.24 -2.49
N LYS A 36 -2.38 -1.71 -1.25
CA LYS A 36 -1.24 -2.22 -0.48
C LYS A 36 -0.59 -3.42 -1.15
N GLY A 37 -1.38 -4.41 -1.58
CA GLY A 37 -0.86 -5.58 -2.27
C GLY A 37 -0.24 -5.21 -3.62
N TYR A 38 -0.92 -4.36 -4.40
CA TYR A 38 -0.43 -3.87 -5.68
C TYR A 38 0.95 -3.19 -5.56
N PHE A 39 1.07 -2.18 -4.70
CA PHE A 39 2.34 -1.45 -4.56
C PHE A 39 3.44 -2.24 -3.86
N THR A 40 3.10 -3.21 -2.99
CA THR A 40 4.07 -4.15 -2.43
C THR A 40 4.65 -5.05 -3.54
N ALA A 41 3.82 -5.55 -4.45
CA ALA A 41 4.26 -6.34 -5.59
C ALA A 41 5.10 -5.52 -6.59
N GLU A 42 4.68 -4.28 -6.90
CA GLU A 42 5.44 -3.36 -7.74
C GLU A 42 6.81 -3.01 -7.13
N ALA A 43 6.86 -2.71 -5.82
CA ALA A 43 8.13 -2.46 -5.13
C ALA A 43 9.08 -3.67 -5.21
N SER A 44 8.56 -4.88 -5.01
CA SER A 44 9.33 -6.12 -5.12
C SER A 44 9.86 -6.36 -6.54
N LYS A 45 9.02 -6.11 -7.55
CA LYS A 45 9.39 -6.19 -8.98
C LYS A 45 10.49 -5.17 -9.33
N LEU A 46 10.31 -3.91 -8.91
CA LEU A 46 11.29 -2.84 -9.14
C LEU A 46 12.60 -3.09 -8.40
N GLN A 47 12.55 -3.67 -7.20
CA GLN A 47 13.74 -4.08 -6.45
C GLN A 47 14.57 -5.14 -7.20
N GLN A 48 13.90 -6.10 -7.84
CA GLN A 48 14.56 -7.12 -8.65
C GLN A 48 15.11 -6.57 -9.98
N GLN A 49 14.37 -5.67 -10.63
CA GLN A 49 14.76 -5.06 -11.90
C GLN A 49 15.87 -4.03 -11.73
N ASN A 50 15.95 -3.41 -10.56
CA ASN A 50 16.92 -2.37 -10.18
C ASN A 50 17.14 -1.29 -11.27
N PRO A 51 16.06 -0.65 -11.78
CA PRO A 51 16.17 0.28 -12.89
C PRO A 51 16.96 1.55 -12.52
N LEU A 52 17.71 2.07 -13.50
CA LEU A 52 18.30 3.41 -13.40
C LEU A 52 17.22 4.44 -13.74
N ILE A 53 16.75 5.22 -12.77
CA ILE A 53 15.71 6.23 -12.95
C ILE A 53 16.29 7.65 -12.95
N SER A 54 15.58 8.60 -13.61
CA SER A 54 15.80 10.03 -13.40
C SER A 54 14.87 10.50 -12.29
N LYS A 55 15.44 10.89 -11.14
CA LYS A 55 14.69 11.36 -9.97
C LYS A 55 14.84 12.87 -9.83
N THR A 56 13.70 13.57 -9.88
CA THR A 56 13.58 15.01 -9.66
C THR A 56 12.94 15.27 -8.33
N VAL A 57 13.51 16.19 -7.56
CA VAL A 57 12.94 16.70 -6.31
C VAL A 57 12.85 18.22 -6.40
N VAL A 58 11.66 18.78 -6.13
CA VAL A 58 11.44 20.23 -6.04
C VAL A 58 10.95 20.55 -4.63
N LEU A 59 11.62 21.47 -3.95
CA LEU A 59 11.23 21.98 -2.64
C LEU A 59 11.13 23.50 -2.71
N ASN A 60 9.91 24.04 -2.56
CA ASN A 60 9.64 25.48 -2.62
C ASN A 60 10.24 26.19 -3.83
N GLY A 61 10.21 25.53 -5.01
CA GLY A 61 10.76 26.06 -6.26
C GLY A 61 12.24 25.74 -6.53
N SER A 62 12.99 25.24 -5.53
CA SER A 62 14.36 24.75 -5.76
C SER A 62 14.32 23.31 -6.28
N GLN A 63 14.96 23.04 -7.41
CA GLN A 63 14.94 21.73 -8.09
C GLN A 63 16.31 21.07 -8.07
N GLU A 64 16.32 19.77 -7.76
CA GLU A 64 17.43 18.84 -7.97
C GLU A 64 16.99 17.70 -8.87
N GLU A 65 17.88 17.26 -9.78
CA GLU A 65 17.66 16.06 -10.59
C GLU A 65 18.91 15.18 -10.56
N LYS A 66 18.69 13.86 -10.39
CA LYS A 66 19.76 12.86 -10.35
C LYS A 66 19.30 11.59 -11.06
N LYS A 67 20.22 10.95 -11.78
CA LYS A 67 20.04 9.57 -12.24
C LYS A 67 20.62 8.63 -11.21
N LEU A 68 19.81 7.72 -10.68
CA LEU A 68 20.21 6.78 -9.64
C LEU A 68 19.37 5.49 -9.66
N GLN A 69 19.88 4.46 -9.02
CA GLN A 69 19.13 3.26 -8.67
C GLN A 69 18.59 3.43 -7.25
N ILE A 70 17.32 3.05 -7.03
CA ILE A 70 16.69 3.14 -5.71
C ILE A 70 17.14 1.93 -4.87
N ALA A 71 17.75 2.20 -3.72
CA ALA A 71 18.24 1.15 -2.83
C ALA A 71 17.11 0.33 -2.18
N ASP A 72 15.99 0.97 -1.87
CA ASP A 72 14.82 0.35 -1.21
C ASP A 72 13.53 0.88 -1.84
N TRP A 73 12.97 0.09 -2.77
CA TRP A 73 11.72 0.42 -3.44
C TRP A 73 10.50 0.35 -2.52
N SER A 74 10.52 -0.49 -1.48
CA SER A 74 9.42 -0.53 -0.51
C SER A 74 9.31 0.77 0.28
N LYS A 75 10.47 1.35 0.63
CA LYS A 75 10.53 2.66 1.27
C LYS A 75 10.17 3.79 0.31
N GLU A 76 10.63 3.73 -0.94
CA GLU A 76 10.34 4.75 -1.96
C GLU A 76 8.85 4.84 -2.27
N LEU A 77 8.16 3.69 -2.37
CA LEU A 77 6.73 3.62 -2.65
C LEU A 77 5.86 3.53 -1.38
N SER A 78 6.42 3.75 -0.19
CA SER A 78 5.69 3.58 1.07
C SER A 78 4.42 4.42 1.15
N ILE A 79 4.43 5.66 0.66
CA ILE A 79 3.25 6.54 0.68
C ILE A 79 2.08 5.97 -0.14
N PHE A 80 2.37 5.26 -1.24
CA PHE A 80 1.35 4.55 -2.03
C PHE A 80 0.84 3.30 -1.31
N ILE A 81 1.75 2.56 -0.64
CA ILE A 81 1.40 1.37 0.16
C ILE A 81 0.51 1.77 1.35
N ASP A 82 0.83 2.88 2.01
CA ASP A 82 0.12 3.39 3.18
C ASP A 82 -1.24 4.02 2.83
N ALA A 83 -1.47 4.37 1.56
CA ALA A 83 -2.74 4.83 1.04
C ALA A 83 -3.81 3.71 0.95
N ASP A 84 -3.58 2.55 1.58
CA ASP A 84 -4.50 1.41 1.66
C ASP A 84 -5.89 1.84 2.15
N ILE A 85 -6.91 1.63 1.30
CA ILE A 85 -8.32 1.95 1.58
C ILE A 85 -9.08 0.77 2.20
N ASN A 86 -8.44 -0.41 2.36
CA ASN A 86 -9.04 -1.61 2.96
C ASN A 86 -8.82 -1.71 4.48
N LYS A 87 -8.51 -0.59 5.15
CA LYS A 87 -8.41 -0.59 6.61
C LYS A 87 -9.76 -0.96 7.23
N PRO A 88 -9.81 -1.84 8.24
CA PRO A 88 -11.09 -2.29 8.83
C PRO A 88 -12.02 -1.16 9.28
N ALA A 89 -11.44 -0.06 9.80
CA ALA A 89 -12.19 1.12 10.24
C ALA A 89 -12.84 1.91 9.10
N TRP A 90 -12.51 1.63 7.83
CA TRP A 90 -13.01 2.35 6.65
C TRP A 90 -13.94 1.50 5.78
N LYS A 91 -14.34 0.33 6.28
CA LYS A 91 -15.27 -0.56 5.56
C LYS A 91 -16.62 0.14 5.35
N GLY A 92 -17.06 0.25 4.07
CA GLY A 92 -18.31 0.92 3.70
C GLY A 92 -18.22 2.44 3.54
N GLU A 93 -17.04 3.05 3.78
CA GLU A 93 -16.88 4.51 3.73
C GLU A 93 -16.60 5.06 2.31
N PHE A 94 -16.28 4.19 1.35
CA PHE A 94 -16.00 4.61 -0.02
C PHE A 94 -17.15 4.29 -0.96
N ILE A 95 -17.50 5.25 -1.81
CA ILE A 95 -18.38 5.08 -2.96
C ILE A 95 -17.49 4.54 -4.09
N HIS A 96 -17.89 3.41 -4.65
CA HIS A 96 -17.20 2.75 -5.77
C HIS A 96 -17.99 2.98 -7.06
N THR A 97 -17.32 3.49 -8.09
CA THR A 97 -17.86 3.69 -9.43
C THR A 97 -16.95 3.06 -10.47
N VAL A 98 -17.53 2.45 -11.48
CA VAL A 98 -16.79 1.79 -12.58
C VAL A 98 -17.37 2.22 -13.91
N THR A 99 -16.47 2.56 -14.84
CA THR A 99 -16.73 2.74 -16.27
C THR A 99 -15.76 1.86 -17.08
N ASP A 100 -15.84 1.89 -18.40
CA ASP A 100 -14.99 1.06 -19.26
C ASP A 100 -13.48 1.31 -19.05
N SER A 101 -13.09 2.56 -18.72
CA SER A 101 -11.69 2.96 -18.60
C SER A 101 -11.30 3.50 -17.22
N LEU A 102 -12.26 3.67 -16.29
CA LEU A 102 -12.00 4.27 -14.98
C LEU A 102 -12.75 3.51 -13.88
N GLU A 103 -12.01 3.08 -12.88
CA GLU A 103 -12.54 2.60 -11.60
C GLU A 103 -12.16 3.60 -10.51
N SER A 104 -13.15 4.13 -9.77
CA SER A 104 -12.94 5.21 -8.82
C SER A 104 -13.54 4.87 -7.45
N TYR A 105 -12.79 5.20 -6.40
CA TYR A 105 -13.19 5.10 -5.01
C TYR A 105 -13.12 6.49 -4.37
N THR A 106 -14.24 6.99 -3.85
CA THR A 106 -14.32 8.34 -3.24
C THR A 106 -14.97 8.29 -1.88
N THR A 107 -14.52 9.12 -0.94
CA THR A 107 -15.17 9.28 0.36
C THR A 107 -15.45 10.74 0.67
N LYS A 108 -16.56 10.99 1.40
CA LYS A 108 -16.89 12.30 1.99
C LYS A 108 -16.46 12.41 3.45
N SER A 109 -15.97 11.30 4.04
CA SER A 109 -15.55 11.27 5.44
C SER A 109 -14.28 12.08 5.65
N GLU A 110 -14.34 13.15 6.41
CA GLU A 110 -13.19 14.00 6.74
C GLU A 110 -12.16 13.30 7.65
N LYS A 111 -12.55 12.19 8.28
CA LYS A 111 -11.69 11.39 9.15
C LYS A 111 -10.74 10.48 8.37
N ILE A 112 -11.01 10.25 7.08
CA ILE A 112 -10.21 9.39 6.21
C ILE A 112 -9.26 10.26 5.39
N PRO A 113 -7.93 10.11 5.54
CA PRO A 113 -6.98 10.92 4.76
C PRO A 113 -7.07 10.66 3.26
N VAL A 114 -7.28 9.41 2.83
CA VAL A 114 -7.44 9.08 1.40
C VAL A 114 -8.82 9.53 0.95
N ARG A 115 -8.89 10.54 0.10
CA ARG A 115 -10.15 11.15 -0.38
C ARG A 115 -10.63 10.50 -1.66
N LYS A 116 -9.70 10.11 -2.52
CA LYS A 116 -10.01 9.57 -3.83
C LYS A 116 -8.91 8.63 -4.30
N VAL A 117 -9.29 7.55 -4.96
CA VAL A 117 -8.41 6.67 -5.71
C VAL A 117 -9.04 6.47 -7.07
N ASP A 118 -8.31 6.78 -8.13
CA ASP A 118 -8.70 6.53 -9.52
C ASP A 118 -7.73 5.53 -10.14
N LEU A 119 -8.28 4.51 -10.77
CA LEU A 119 -7.56 3.50 -11.54
C LEU A 119 -7.96 3.67 -13.01
N HIS A 120 -7.07 4.21 -13.82
CA HIS A 120 -7.26 4.27 -15.26
C HIS A 120 -6.81 2.94 -15.88
N LYS A 121 -7.64 2.35 -16.73
CA LYS A 121 -7.45 1.01 -17.27
C LYS A 121 -7.64 0.95 -18.78
N SER A 122 -6.84 0.11 -19.43
CA SER A 122 -7.06 -0.36 -20.80
C SER A 122 -7.33 -1.86 -20.72
N GLY A 123 -8.61 -2.25 -20.80
CA GLY A 123 -9.05 -3.62 -20.53
C GLY A 123 -8.72 -4.02 -19.08
N ASN A 124 -7.91 -5.07 -18.91
CA ASN A 124 -7.50 -5.56 -17.60
C ASN A 124 -6.19 -4.94 -17.08
N THR A 125 -5.56 -4.06 -17.86
CA THR A 125 -4.28 -3.43 -17.48
C THR A 125 -4.53 -2.09 -16.83
N ILE A 126 -3.84 -1.83 -15.71
CA ILE A 126 -3.82 -0.51 -15.08
C ILE A 126 -2.75 0.32 -15.77
N ASP A 127 -3.17 1.44 -16.37
CA ASP A 127 -2.29 2.40 -17.06
C ASP A 127 -1.83 3.50 -16.11
N GLU A 128 -2.71 3.91 -15.18
CA GLU A 128 -2.41 4.97 -14.23
C GLU A 128 -3.20 4.78 -12.94
N ILE A 129 -2.58 5.08 -11.81
CA ILE A 129 -3.22 5.18 -10.48
C ILE A 129 -3.02 6.60 -9.98
N ASN A 130 -4.14 7.27 -9.68
CA ASN A 130 -4.15 8.58 -9.03
C ASN A 130 -4.73 8.47 -7.62
N ILE A 131 -4.04 9.00 -6.61
CA ILE A 131 -4.51 9.01 -5.23
C ILE A 131 -4.47 10.44 -4.72
N ILE A 132 -5.58 10.90 -4.15
CA ILE A 132 -5.69 12.20 -3.50
C ILE A 132 -5.82 11.96 -2.00
N LEU A 133 -4.90 12.55 -1.24
CA LEU A 133 -4.95 12.56 0.21
C LEU A 133 -5.13 13.99 0.72
N HIS A 134 -5.89 14.12 1.79
CA HIS A 134 -6.04 15.37 2.50
C HIS A 134 -6.14 15.09 4.00
N THR A 135 -5.28 15.75 4.76
CA THR A 135 -5.30 15.70 6.23
C THR A 135 -5.36 17.11 6.76
N ASN A 136 -6.41 17.39 7.53
CA ASN A 136 -6.59 18.67 8.18
C ASN A 136 -6.78 18.45 9.68
N ASN A 137 -6.02 19.20 10.49
CA ASN A 137 -6.17 19.22 11.93
C ASN A 137 -5.78 20.62 12.48
N SER A 138 -5.86 20.81 13.80
CA SER A 138 -5.56 22.12 14.43
C SER A 138 -4.13 22.60 14.24
N LEU A 139 -3.19 21.73 13.86
CA LEU A 139 -1.77 22.03 13.74
C LEU A 139 -1.31 22.17 12.29
N TYR A 140 -1.87 21.38 11.38
CA TYR A 140 -1.46 21.42 9.97
C TYR A 140 -2.58 21.01 9.02
N ASP A 141 -2.46 21.49 7.79
CA ASP A 141 -3.25 21.09 6.62
C ASP A 141 -2.28 20.56 5.57
N SER A 142 -2.55 19.37 5.01
CA SER A 142 -1.75 18.75 3.95
C SER A 142 -2.65 18.20 2.87
N ALA A 143 -2.39 18.61 1.64
CA ALA A 143 -3.00 18.06 0.43
C ALA A 143 -1.92 17.39 -0.41
N ASP A 144 -2.05 16.08 -0.62
CA ASP A 144 -1.09 15.28 -1.35
C ASP A 144 -1.76 14.66 -2.58
N THR A 145 -1.05 14.65 -3.70
CA THR A 145 -1.47 13.95 -4.92
C THR A 145 -0.37 12.98 -5.32
N LEU A 146 -0.75 11.71 -5.45
CA LEU A 146 0.15 10.65 -5.88
C LEU A 146 -0.27 10.17 -7.26
N VAL A 147 0.68 10.02 -8.16
CA VAL A 147 0.47 9.49 -9.51
C VAL A 147 1.45 8.35 -9.73
N TYR A 148 0.96 7.23 -10.23
CA TYR A 148 1.78 6.09 -10.61
C TYR A 148 1.37 5.58 -11.98
N LYS A 149 2.32 5.54 -12.92
CA LYS A 149 2.18 4.92 -14.24
C LYS A 149 3.19 3.79 -14.34
N PRO A 150 2.74 2.52 -14.42
CA PRO A 150 3.63 1.36 -14.40
C PRO A 150 4.68 1.42 -15.51
N GLY A 151 5.97 1.39 -15.12
CA GLY A 151 7.10 1.43 -16.05
C GLY A 151 7.36 2.78 -16.73
N GLU A 152 6.63 3.84 -16.40
CA GLU A 152 6.77 5.18 -16.94
C GLU A 152 7.22 6.18 -15.87
N LEU A 153 6.40 6.39 -14.82
CA LEU A 153 6.72 7.33 -13.76
C LEU A 153 5.99 7.03 -12.44
N TYR A 154 6.55 7.54 -11.35
CA TYR A 154 5.81 7.83 -10.13
C TYR A 154 6.02 9.28 -9.73
N GLN A 155 5.00 9.90 -9.14
CA GLN A 155 5.05 11.28 -8.69
C GLN A 155 4.32 11.45 -7.37
N ILE A 156 4.91 12.23 -6.48
CA ILE A 156 4.36 12.63 -5.18
C ILE A 156 4.40 14.15 -5.16
N SER A 157 3.23 14.78 -5.13
CA SER A 157 3.07 16.22 -4.96
C SER A 157 2.43 16.47 -3.60
N LYS A 158 3.08 17.26 -2.76
CA LYS A 158 2.61 17.58 -1.41
C LYS A 158 2.59 19.09 -1.20
N SER A 159 1.47 19.60 -0.72
CA SER A 159 1.33 20.97 -0.24
C SER A 159 0.96 20.92 1.24
N GLN A 160 1.80 21.50 2.09
CA GLN A 160 1.63 21.44 3.54
C GLN A 160 1.72 22.83 4.15
N LYS A 161 0.72 23.20 4.95
CA LYS A 161 0.70 24.41 5.77
C LYS A 161 0.67 24.02 7.24
N ILE A 162 1.70 24.39 7.97
CA ILE A 162 1.79 24.24 9.42
C ILE A 162 1.38 25.57 10.06
N ARG A 163 0.64 25.49 11.17
CA ARG A 163 0.23 26.71 11.91
C ARG A 163 1.45 27.54 12.28
N LEU A 164 1.43 28.83 11.99
CA LEU A 164 2.50 29.80 12.24
C LEU A 164 3.78 29.58 11.39
N MET A 165 3.73 28.77 10.34
CA MET A 165 4.83 28.59 9.40
C MET A 165 4.36 28.84 7.96
N ASP A 166 5.30 29.15 7.08
CA ASP A 166 5.03 29.28 5.65
C ASP A 166 4.62 27.94 5.04
N GLN A 167 3.77 28.03 4.01
CA GLN A 167 3.39 26.86 3.22
C GLN A 167 4.61 26.25 2.54
N LYS A 168 4.73 24.92 2.61
CA LYS A 168 5.77 24.15 1.94
C LYS A 168 5.16 23.35 0.81
N ASN A 169 5.76 23.48 -0.38
CA ASN A 169 5.41 22.71 -1.55
C ASN A 169 6.56 21.77 -1.90
N TYR A 170 6.24 20.51 -2.04
CA TYR A 170 7.19 19.45 -2.35
C TYR A 170 6.67 18.66 -3.56
N LEU A 171 7.56 18.41 -4.52
CA LEU A 171 7.33 17.49 -5.63
C LEU A 171 8.49 16.52 -5.70
N MET A 172 8.19 15.25 -5.75
CA MET A 172 9.13 14.19 -6.11
C MET A 172 8.59 13.43 -7.31
N ARG A 173 9.45 13.22 -8.32
CA ARG A 173 9.11 12.46 -9.52
C ARG A 173 10.26 11.51 -9.86
N GLY A 174 9.96 10.25 -10.09
CA GLY A 174 10.89 9.28 -10.67
C GLY A 174 10.41 8.88 -12.06
N LEU A 175 11.24 9.09 -13.07
CA LEU A 175 11.00 8.66 -14.45
C LEU A 175 11.75 7.37 -14.71
N PHE A 176 11.05 6.35 -15.18
CA PHE A 176 11.66 5.10 -15.63
C PHE A 176 12.29 5.25 -17.02
N PRO A 177 13.31 4.46 -17.35
CA PRO A 177 13.89 4.48 -18.70
C PRO A 177 12.83 4.05 -19.71
N GLN A 178 12.70 4.82 -20.78
CA GLN A 178 11.84 4.45 -21.93
C GLN A 178 12.42 3.18 -22.56
N LYS A 179 11.55 2.22 -22.89
CA LYS A 179 11.92 1.00 -23.60
C LYS A 179 12.11 1.28 -25.07
#